data_4b15a42f56655c15493dc4b0c3cfc765
#
_entry.id   4b15a42f56655c15493dc4b0c3cfc765
#
_cell.length_a   1.000
_cell.length_b   1.000
_cell.length_c   1.000
_cell.angle_alpha   90.00
_cell.angle_beta   90.00
_cell.angle_gamma   90.00
#
_symmetry.space_group_name_H-M   'P 1'
#
loop_
_entity.id
_entity.type
_entity.pdbx_description
1 polymer ?
#
loop_
_entity_poly.entity_id
_entity_poly.type
_entity_poly.pdbx_seq_one_letter_code
_entity_poly.pdbx_strand_id
1 'polypeptide(L)'
;MNRKLILSSLFIFFCLWNIQAEEYETMSPNGMLKIKLRIDKGTTYEIWHGNEQLIASSPIGLNLSNGMIIGGGTVKNVTRNVVDQTIEVIAGKNKTLREAYNELLISFTEDYDLLVRAYDEGIAYRFITRLGGEIIINSEDAVFNFTFTPTVYFPECDTNYSGEKDQEGKVHQIHQGYRNFERLYKIYNAPTEITNNRFSVSPVLFSHPDTSYKIVVTESDTYDYPGLYMEQNGPNSMRGKWAQYPKEVMDEDPSNPNYWYSNHLVISRENYIAKTEGNRTFPWRVIIVSDDDKSLLNNELVYMLAEPCRLTDTSWIQPGKSAWEWWHKAVLEGVDFPSGNNNLSFQLYKYYVDWASQHGIEYMTLDAGWSESYIRTLCLYAKQKNVKIIVWTWASCVRENPEDWIKKMKDYGVSGAKIDFFERNDQIAMRWGRDFAQRLANHQMVALFHGCPVPAGINRTFPNILNFEAVRGAECNFWEKTLTPEYHTQFPFIRSLVGPEDYTPGSMRNVTQEEFQPIDKDDTPPMSMGTRAHELSMYVIYDQWIGYLCDSPTEYNKYPDILSFLSTVPVVWDK
;
A
#
# COMPACT_ATOMS: atom_id res chain seq x y z
N MET A 1 -50.24 49.05 60.94
CA MET A 1 -49.92 49.07 59.49
C MET A 1 -49.00 47.91 59.19
N ASN A 2 -49.59 46.83 58.72
CA ASN A 2 -48.81 45.59 58.38
C ASN A 2 -48.60 45.56 56.86
N ARG A 3 -47.31 45.61 56.44
CA ARG A 3 -46.90 45.38 55.04
C ARG A 3 -46.56 43.91 54.90
N LYS A 4 -47.38 43.18 54.13
CA LYS A 4 -47.07 41.82 53.67
C LYS A 4 -46.08 41.91 52.49
N LEU A 5 -44.88 41.29 52.64
CA LEU A 5 -43.96 41.01 51.54
C LEU A 5 -44.46 39.73 50.80
N ILE A 6 -44.74 39.88 49.50
CA ILE A 6 -45.00 38.75 48.61
C ILE A 6 -43.67 38.38 47.97
N LEU A 7 -43.08 37.21 48.36
CA LEU A 7 -41.96 36.59 47.66
C LEU A 7 -42.50 35.82 46.44
N SER A 8 -42.15 36.33 45.26
CA SER A 8 -42.46 35.64 44.00
C SER A 8 -41.28 34.71 43.69
N SER A 9 -41.46 33.38 43.86
CA SER A 9 -40.49 32.38 43.51
C SER A 9 -40.52 32.12 42.01
N LEU A 10 -39.51 32.58 41.30
CA LEU A 10 -39.31 32.27 39.87
C LEU A 10 -38.71 30.83 39.76
N PHE A 11 -39.51 29.86 39.40
CA PHE A 11 -39.06 28.53 39.05
C PHE A 11 -38.50 28.55 37.62
N ILE A 12 -37.16 28.57 37.47
CA ILE A 12 -36.50 28.37 36.20
C ILE A 12 -36.50 26.86 35.94
N PHE A 13 -37.38 26.42 35.03
CA PHE A 13 -37.34 25.06 34.50
C PHE A 13 -36.11 24.95 33.55
N PHE A 14 -35.02 24.41 34.05
CA PHE A 14 -33.96 23.89 33.17
C PHE A 14 -34.49 22.61 32.50
N CYS A 15 -34.98 22.73 31.27
CA CYS A 15 -35.12 21.56 30.39
C CYS A 15 -33.72 21.02 30.10
N LEU A 16 -33.27 20.06 30.89
CA LEU A 16 -32.18 19.18 30.51
C LEU A 16 -32.72 18.36 29.32
N TRP A 17 -32.42 18.81 28.11
CA TRP A 17 -32.56 17.94 26.96
C TRP A 17 -31.52 16.83 27.17
N ASN A 18 -32.00 15.65 27.59
CA ASN A 18 -31.23 14.43 27.47
C ASN A 18 -31.07 14.19 25.95
N ILE A 19 -29.91 14.50 25.40
CA ILE A 19 -29.55 14.04 24.07
C ILE A 19 -29.43 12.53 24.21
N GLN A 20 -30.46 11.81 23.79
CA GLN A 20 -30.43 10.36 23.72
C GLN A 20 -29.56 10.00 22.53
N ALA A 21 -28.56 9.14 22.75
CA ALA A 21 -27.73 8.65 21.67
C ALA A 21 -28.58 7.99 20.58
N GLU A 22 -28.33 8.32 19.33
CA GLU A 22 -29.01 7.72 18.19
C GLU A 22 -28.23 6.47 17.73
N GLU A 23 -28.96 5.39 17.41
CA GLU A 23 -28.37 4.12 16.98
C GLU A 23 -28.78 3.82 15.54
N TYR A 24 -27.82 3.42 14.75
CA TYR A 24 -27.99 3.02 13.35
C TYR A 24 -27.26 1.71 13.08
N GLU A 25 -27.77 0.91 12.14
CA GLU A 25 -27.08 -0.31 11.72
C GLU A 25 -27.23 -0.54 10.22
N THR A 26 -26.29 -1.25 9.65
CA THR A 26 -26.39 -1.87 8.33
C THR A 26 -25.70 -3.23 8.35
N MET A 27 -26.06 -4.10 7.40
CA MET A 27 -25.57 -5.47 7.31
C MET A 27 -25.05 -5.74 5.91
N SER A 28 -24.16 -6.73 5.78
CA SER A 28 -23.76 -7.27 4.48
C SER A 28 -24.95 -7.85 3.70
N PRO A 29 -24.86 -8.00 2.37
CA PRO A 29 -25.93 -8.61 1.57
C PRO A 29 -26.33 -10.03 2.04
N ASN A 30 -25.37 -10.86 2.46
CA ASN A 30 -25.61 -12.20 3.02
C ASN A 30 -26.13 -12.19 4.47
N GLY A 31 -26.15 -11.02 5.12
CA GLY A 31 -26.62 -10.84 6.49
C GLY A 31 -25.67 -11.31 7.60
N MET A 32 -24.45 -11.75 7.26
CA MET A 32 -23.51 -12.27 8.24
C MET A 32 -22.71 -11.17 8.96
N LEU A 33 -22.27 -10.15 8.24
CA LEU A 33 -21.57 -9.01 8.85
C LEU A 33 -22.56 -7.89 9.16
N LYS A 34 -22.43 -7.30 10.34
CA LYS A 34 -23.24 -6.18 10.78
C LYS A 34 -22.37 -5.14 11.47
N ILE A 35 -22.57 -3.87 11.12
CA ILE A 35 -22.06 -2.74 11.87
C ILE A 35 -23.20 -2.00 12.56
N LYS A 36 -23.00 -1.70 13.83
CA LYS A 36 -23.85 -0.80 14.62
C LYS A 36 -23.09 0.48 14.89
N LEU A 37 -23.76 1.59 14.75
CA LEU A 37 -23.25 2.93 15.03
C LEU A 37 -24.05 3.54 16.17
N ARG A 38 -23.37 4.18 17.09
CA ARG A 38 -23.96 4.98 18.13
C ARG A 38 -23.42 6.41 18.03
N ILE A 39 -24.33 7.36 17.82
CA ILE A 39 -24.01 8.78 17.64
C ILE A 39 -24.53 9.57 18.84
N ASP A 40 -23.61 10.31 19.46
CA ASP A 40 -23.87 11.21 20.57
C ASP A 40 -22.95 12.43 20.40
N LYS A 41 -22.15 12.77 21.38
CA LYS A 41 -21.06 13.78 21.27
C LYS A 41 -19.93 13.36 20.35
N GLY A 42 -19.84 12.08 20.05
CA GLY A 42 -18.96 11.42 19.09
C GLY A 42 -19.64 10.19 18.52
N THR A 43 -19.02 9.57 17.51
CA THR A 43 -19.50 8.32 16.94
C THR A 43 -18.65 7.16 17.42
N THR A 44 -19.33 6.09 17.85
CA THR A 44 -18.70 4.78 18.08
C THR A 44 -19.35 3.74 17.18
N TYR A 45 -18.60 2.68 16.86
CA TYR A 45 -19.11 1.56 16.10
C TYR A 45 -18.80 0.24 16.78
N GLU A 46 -19.59 -0.78 16.41
CA GLU A 46 -19.40 -2.18 16.77
C GLU A 46 -19.51 -3.05 15.52
N ILE A 47 -18.76 -4.15 15.45
CA ILE A 47 -18.86 -5.11 14.35
C ILE A 47 -19.23 -6.48 14.90
N TRP A 48 -20.19 -7.12 14.22
CA TRP A 48 -20.72 -8.43 14.54
C TRP A 48 -20.62 -9.35 13.32
N HIS A 49 -20.29 -10.63 13.54
CA HIS A 49 -20.41 -11.68 12.56
C HIS A 49 -21.42 -12.71 13.07
N GLY A 50 -22.57 -12.81 12.42
CA GLY A 50 -23.72 -13.55 12.96
C GLY A 50 -24.12 -13.02 14.33
N ASN A 51 -24.00 -13.87 15.35
CA ASN A 51 -24.28 -13.51 16.74
C ASN A 51 -23.04 -13.16 17.57
N GLU A 52 -21.86 -13.26 17.00
CA GLU A 52 -20.60 -12.99 17.68
C GLU A 52 -20.17 -11.54 17.45
N GLN A 53 -19.91 -10.82 18.53
CA GLN A 53 -19.33 -9.49 18.48
C GLN A 53 -17.81 -9.61 18.33
N LEU A 54 -17.25 -9.09 17.23
CA LEU A 54 -15.81 -9.12 16.96
C LEU A 54 -15.12 -7.83 17.42
N ILE A 55 -15.77 -6.69 17.18
CA ILE A 55 -15.28 -5.38 17.61
C ILE A 55 -16.32 -4.75 18.52
N ALA A 56 -15.89 -4.44 19.74
CA ALA A 56 -16.68 -3.70 20.74
C ALA A 56 -16.72 -2.21 20.42
N SER A 57 -17.50 -1.44 21.16
CA SER A 57 -17.65 0.01 20.98
C SER A 57 -16.31 0.71 20.80
N SER A 58 -16.08 1.25 19.62
CA SER A 58 -14.82 1.81 19.14
C SER A 58 -15.05 3.20 18.55
N PRO A 59 -14.37 4.25 19.05
CA PRO A 59 -14.57 5.62 18.58
C PRO A 59 -13.93 5.85 17.20
N ILE A 60 -14.62 6.72 16.42
CA ILE A 60 -14.15 7.25 15.13
C ILE A 60 -14.41 8.74 15.03
N GLY A 61 -13.50 9.48 14.40
CA GLY A 61 -13.67 10.92 14.21
C GLY A 61 -12.43 11.63 13.65
N LEU A 62 -12.61 12.91 13.27
CA LEU A 62 -11.52 13.81 12.87
C LEU A 62 -11.53 15.05 13.77
N ASN A 63 -10.37 15.43 14.27
CA ASN A 63 -10.19 16.61 15.10
C ASN A 63 -9.57 17.74 14.27
N LEU A 64 -10.32 18.79 13.99
CA LEU A 64 -9.89 19.93 13.20
C LEU A 64 -9.23 21.01 14.07
N SER A 65 -8.32 21.79 13.48
CA SER A 65 -7.58 22.85 14.18
C SER A 65 -8.47 23.99 14.70
N ASN A 66 -9.64 24.19 14.11
CA ASN A 66 -10.63 25.18 14.56
C ASN A 66 -11.48 24.71 15.75
N GLY A 67 -11.22 23.51 16.28
CA GLY A 67 -11.96 22.92 17.40
C GLY A 67 -13.19 22.10 16.99
N MET A 68 -13.51 22.03 15.70
CA MET A 68 -14.59 21.18 15.20
C MET A 68 -14.17 19.71 15.29
N ILE A 69 -15.10 18.85 15.72
CA ILE A 69 -14.95 17.40 15.74
C ILE A 69 -15.93 16.80 14.72
N ILE A 70 -15.40 16.16 13.70
CA ILE A 70 -16.17 15.37 12.73
C ILE A 70 -16.36 13.97 13.33
N GLY A 71 -17.57 13.47 13.32
CA GLY A 71 -17.99 12.24 13.99
C GLY A 71 -18.89 12.48 15.20
N GLY A 72 -19.14 13.74 15.62
CA GLY A 72 -20.12 14.11 16.62
C GLY A 72 -21.05 15.19 16.07
N GLY A 73 -22.27 15.31 16.57
CA GLY A 73 -23.20 16.34 16.10
C GLY A 73 -24.63 15.86 15.96
N THR A 74 -25.45 16.62 15.24
CA THR A 74 -26.86 16.36 15.08
C THR A 74 -27.14 15.71 13.73
N VAL A 75 -27.73 14.52 13.74
CA VAL A 75 -28.11 13.83 12.51
C VAL A 75 -29.23 14.60 11.82
N LYS A 76 -29.00 14.94 10.55
CA LYS A 76 -29.96 15.67 9.70
C LYS A 76 -30.78 14.73 8.83
N ASN A 77 -30.13 13.70 8.28
CA ASN A 77 -30.76 12.75 7.38
C ASN A 77 -30.01 11.41 7.36
N VAL A 78 -30.72 10.35 7.06
CA VAL A 78 -30.15 9.00 6.89
C VAL A 78 -30.66 8.43 5.59
N THR A 79 -29.75 7.99 4.73
CA THR A 79 -30.06 7.35 3.45
C THR A 79 -29.47 5.94 3.42
N ARG A 80 -30.21 5.01 2.83
CA ARG A 80 -29.80 3.61 2.65
C ARG A 80 -29.86 3.25 1.17
N ASN A 81 -28.81 2.61 0.68
CA ASN A 81 -28.74 2.12 -0.70
C ASN A 81 -28.30 0.65 -0.69
N VAL A 82 -28.68 -0.06 -1.73
CA VAL A 82 -28.21 -1.42 -2.02
C VAL A 82 -27.58 -1.40 -3.40
N VAL A 83 -26.38 -1.89 -3.50
CA VAL A 83 -25.64 -2.01 -4.76
C VAL A 83 -25.33 -3.48 -5.00
N ASP A 84 -25.57 -3.95 -6.22
CA ASP A 84 -25.16 -5.27 -6.70
C ASP A 84 -24.88 -5.12 -8.20
N GLN A 85 -23.62 -5.01 -8.55
CA GLN A 85 -23.17 -4.78 -9.92
C GLN A 85 -21.88 -5.55 -10.22
N THR A 86 -21.58 -5.71 -11.50
CA THR A 86 -20.29 -6.25 -11.96
C THR A 86 -19.43 -5.11 -12.43
N ILE A 87 -18.19 -5.08 -12.00
CA ILE A 87 -17.16 -4.15 -12.48
C ILE A 87 -16.07 -4.90 -13.24
N GLU A 88 -15.61 -4.30 -14.34
CA GLU A 88 -14.47 -4.80 -15.11
C GLU A 88 -13.16 -4.40 -14.43
N VAL A 89 -12.21 -5.33 -14.42
CA VAL A 89 -10.86 -5.12 -13.87
C VAL A 89 -9.87 -5.08 -15.03
N ILE A 90 -9.05 -4.04 -15.09
CA ILE A 90 -8.09 -3.84 -16.19
C ILE A 90 -6.90 -4.78 -16.04
N ALA A 91 -6.41 -4.94 -14.82
CA ALA A 91 -5.39 -5.89 -14.45
C ALA A 91 -5.69 -6.40 -13.03
N GLY A 92 -5.52 -7.69 -12.75
CA GLY A 92 -5.81 -8.27 -11.43
C GLY A 92 -5.94 -9.78 -11.46
N LYS A 93 -6.30 -10.33 -10.30
CA LYS A 93 -6.57 -11.77 -10.10
C LYS A 93 -7.89 -12.23 -10.73
N ASN A 94 -8.78 -11.31 -11.02
CA ASN A 94 -10.08 -11.56 -11.61
C ASN A 94 -10.35 -10.55 -12.72
N LYS A 95 -10.92 -11.01 -13.82
CA LYS A 95 -11.32 -10.12 -14.93
C LYS A 95 -12.53 -9.27 -14.59
N THR A 96 -13.40 -9.77 -13.74
CA THR A 96 -14.59 -9.08 -13.25
C THR A 96 -14.76 -9.30 -11.77
N LEU A 97 -15.29 -8.30 -11.07
CA LEU A 97 -15.63 -8.39 -9.67
C LEU A 97 -17.12 -8.10 -9.48
N ARG A 98 -17.77 -8.85 -8.61
CA ARG A 98 -19.11 -8.52 -8.13
C ARG A 98 -18.99 -7.53 -6.99
N GLU A 99 -19.38 -6.29 -7.21
CA GLU A 99 -19.43 -5.24 -6.21
C GLU A 99 -20.83 -5.22 -5.59
N ALA A 100 -20.99 -5.93 -4.46
CA ALA A 100 -22.27 -6.07 -3.76
C ALA A 100 -22.16 -5.60 -2.31
N TYR A 101 -22.93 -4.56 -1.94
CA TYR A 101 -22.92 -4.01 -0.59
C TYR A 101 -24.22 -3.30 -0.23
N ASN A 102 -24.47 -3.18 1.07
CA ASN A 102 -25.46 -2.29 1.63
C ASN A 102 -24.75 -1.03 2.16
N GLU A 103 -25.27 0.14 1.78
CA GLU A 103 -24.70 1.44 2.12
C GLU A 103 -25.61 2.20 3.09
N LEU A 104 -24.99 2.82 4.09
CA LEU A 104 -25.60 3.72 5.04
C LEU A 104 -24.88 5.05 5.00
N LEU A 105 -25.60 6.11 4.59
CA LEU A 105 -25.12 7.49 4.60
C LEU A 105 -25.85 8.26 5.69
N ILE A 106 -25.11 8.76 6.66
CA ILE A 106 -25.60 9.60 7.76
C ILE A 106 -25.10 11.03 7.53
N SER A 107 -26.02 11.95 7.27
CA SER A 107 -25.72 13.36 7.06
C SER A 107 -25.95 14.16 8.34
N PHE A 108 -25.00 15.04 8.68
CA PHE A 108 -25.04 15.87 9.86
C PHE A 108 -25.38 17.32 9.52
N THR A 109 -25.90 18.07 10.49
CA THR A 109 -26.20 19.50 10.32
C THR A 109 -24.94 20.34 10.18
N GLU A 110 -23.79 19.81 10.58
CA GLU A 110 -22.47 20.44 10.59
C GLU A 110 -21.71 20.28 9.24
N ASP A 111 -22.45 20.08 8.14
CA ASP A 111 -21.93 19.98 6.77
C ASP A 111 -20.89 18.87 6.54
N TYR A 112 -21.12 17.73 7.14
CA TYR A 112 -20.38 16.51 6.81
C TYR A 112 -21.29 15.28 6.85
N ASP A 113 -20.79 14.17 6.27
CA ASP A 113 -21.45 12.87 6.30
C ASP A 113 -20.49 11.80 6.85
N LEU A 114 -21.08 10.77 7.44
CA LEU A 114 -20.45 9.48 7.67
C LEU A 114 -21.04 8.47 6.68
N LEU A 115 -20.19 7.90 5.82
CA LEU A 115 -20.56 6.89 4.84
C LEU A 115 -20.03 5.54 5.28
N VAL A 116 -20.91 4.54 5.36
CA VAL A 116 -20.57 3.16 5.74
C VAL A 116 -21.04 2.22 4.64
N ARG A 117 -20.19 1.25 4.29
CA ARG A 117 -20.53 0.14 3.39
C ARG A 117 -20.29 -1.19 4.08
N ALA A 118 -21.24 -2.09 4.00
CA ALA A 118 -21.13 -3.45 4.47
C ALA A 118 -21.14 -4.41 3.27
N TYR A 119 -20.02 -5.06 3.03
CA TYR A 119 -19.81 -6.13 2.04
C TYR A 119 -19.84 -7.49 2.75
N ASP A 120 -19.94 -8.57 1.98
CA ASP A 120 -19.87 -9.93 2.54
C ASP A 120 -18.45 -10.23 3.09
N GLU A 121 -17.42 -9.56 2.56
CA GLU A 121 -16.01 -9.73 2.91
C GLU A 121 -15.50 -8.74 3.98
N GLY A 122 -16.30 -7.73 4.34
CA GLY A 122 -15.85 -6.74 5.31
C GLY A 122 -16.72 -5.49 5.37
N ILE A 123 -16.30 -4.57 6.21
CA ILE A 123 -16.97 -3.30 6.46
C ILE A 123 -15.98 -2.15 6.25
N ALA A 124 -16.45 -1.08 5.63
CA ALA A 124 -15.67 0.13 5.47
C ALA A 124 -16.47 1.38 5.85
N TYR A 125 -15.78 2.39 6.40
CA TYR A 125 -16.36 3.69 6.65
C TYR A 125 -15.41 4.82 6.22
N ARG A 126 -16.00 5.98 5.89
CA ARG A 126 -15.25 7.22 5.67
C ARG A 126 -16.10 8.46 5.97
N PHE A 127 -15.42 9.56 6.20
CA PHE A 127 -16.08 10.87 6.28
C PHE A 127 -16.08 11.57 4.92
N ILE A 128 -17.14 12.38 4.70
CA ILE A 128 -17.27 13.28 3.55
C ILE A 128 -17.59 14.65 4.11
N THR A 129 -16.79 15.66 3.79
CA THR A 129 -16.99 17.03 4.27
C THR A 129 -17.39 17.97 3.15
N ARG A 130 -18.18 18.96 3.50
CA ARG A 130 -18.62 20.07 2.63
C ARG A 130 -18.32 21.43 3.27
N LEU A 131 -17.22 21.48 4.00
CA LEU A 131 -16.74 22.68 4.66
C LEU A 131 -16.13 23.65 3.64
N GLY A 132 -16.28 24.94 3.85
CA GLY A 132 -15.69 25.95 2.98
C GLY A 132 -14.19 26.14 3.24
N GLY A 133 -13.43 26.41 2.17
CA GLY A 133 -12.00 26.74 2.25
C GLY A 133 -11.10 25.60 2.67
N GLU A 134 -9.91 25.94 3.14
CA GLU A 134 -8.90 25.01 3.61
C GLU A 134 -9.17 24.58 5.07
N ILE A 135 -8.99 23.31 5.37
CA ILE A 135 -9.09 22.75 6.72
C ILE A 135 -7.78 22.06 7.11
N ILE A 136 -7.51 22.07 8.41
CA ILE A 136 -6.35 21.39 9.01
C ILE A 136 -6.86 20.32 9.96
N ILE A 137 -6.41 19.07 9.74
CA ILE A 137 -6.73 17.91 10.57
C ILE A 137 -5.58 17.67 11.53
N ASN A 138 -5.83 17.90 12.83
CA ASN A 138 -4.84 17.68 13.88
C ASN A 138 -4.60 16.19 14.11
N SER A 139 -5.69 15.41 14.18
CA SER A 139 -5.66 13.97 14.44
C SER A 139 -6.93 13.29 13.93
N GLU A 140 -6.85 11.99 13.79
CA GLU A 140 -7.98 11.11 13.49
C GLU A 140 -8.10 10.05 14.60
N ASP A 141 -9.32 9.79 15.03
CA ASP A 141 -9.68 8.68 15.86
C ASP A 141 -10.17 7.53 14.96
N ALA A 142 -9.41 6.46 14.92
CA ALA A 142 -9.76 5.19 14.28
C ALA A 142 -9.31 4.07 15.24
N VAL A 143 -10.21 3.63 16.10
CA VAL A 143 -9.92 2.67 17.16
C VAL A 143 -10.60 1.34 16.84
N PHE A 144 -9.95 0.25 17.25
CA PHE A 144 -10.37 -1.13 17.02
C PHE A 144 -10.28 -1.89 18.35
N ASN A 145 -11.38 -1.95 19.08
CA ASN A 145 -11.51 -2.65 20.36
C ASN A 145 -12.00 -4.07 20.11
N PHE A 146 -11.15 -5.07 20.21
CA PHE A 146 -11.54 -6.47 20.03
C PHE A 146 -12.22 -6.98 21.29
N THR A 147 -13.24 -7.86 21.11
CA THR A 147 -13.93 -8.55 22.23
C THR A 147 -13.12 -9.73 22.76
N PHE A 148 -12.05 -10.08 22.10
CA PHE A 148 -11.10 -11.15 22.42
C PHE A 148 -9.67 -10.63 22.39
N THR A 149 -8.72 -11.42 22.85
CA THR A 149 -7.29 -11.10 22.72
C THR A 149 -6.76 -11.68 21.41
N PRO A 150 -6.53 -10.84 20.37
CA PRO A 150 -6.08 -11.35 19.08
C PRO A 150 -4.59 -11.68 19.08
N THR A 151 -4.21 -12.72 18.31
CA THR A 151 -2.85 -12.82 17.81
C THR A 151 -2.66 -11.80 16.70
N VAL A 152 -1.61 -10.98 16.77
CA VAL A 152 -1.38 -9.86 15.86
C VAL A 152 -0.21 -10.16 14.94
N TYR A 153 -0.46 -10.17 13.63
CA TYR A 153 0.57 -10.20 12.60
C TYR A 153 0.91 -8.75 12.23
N PHE A 154 2.04 -8.29 12.73
CA PHE A 154 2.37 -6.89 12.84
C PHE A 154 3.61 -6.55 11.99
N PRO A 155 3.46 -5.91 10.83
CA PRO A 155 4.58 -5.44 10.00
C PRO A 155 5.24 -4.22 10.66
N GLU A 156 6.04 -4.50 11.70
CA GLU A 156 6.57 -3.50 12.62
C GLU A 156 7.57 -2.57 11.95
N CYS A 157 7.32 -1.27 12.03
CA CYS A 157 8.27 -0.25 11.61
C CYS A 157 9.50 -0.21 12.50
N ASP A 158 10.64 0.10 11.93
CA ASP A 158 11.86 0.33 12.69
C ASP A 158 11.80 1.71 13.36
N THR A 159 11.66 1.71 14.68
CA THR A 159 11.65 2.92 15.49
C THR A 159 13.04 3.33 15.97
N ASN A 160 14.05 2.47 15.78
CA ASN A 160 15.43 2.69 16.19
C ASN A 160 16.30 3.22 15.05
N TYR A 161 15.68 3.66 13.96
CA TYR A 161 16.43 4.25 12.87
C TYR A 161 17.24 5.43 13.43
N SER A 162 18.55 5.21 13.55
CA SER A 162 19.52 6.24 13.91
C SER A 162 19.55 7.22 12.76
N GLY A 163 19.00 8.40 12.97
CA GLY A 163 18.84 9.42 11.94
C GLY A 163 20.08 9.58 11.07
N GLU A 164 19.86 9.97 9.84
CA GLU A 164 20.93 10.31 8.93
C GLU A 164 21.65 11.56 9.40
N LYS A 165 22.89 11.68 9.00
CA LYS A 165 23.67 12.87 9.21
C LYS A 165 23.43 13.83 8.05
N ASP A 166 23.10 15.07 8.35
CA ASP A 166 23.14 16.13 7.36
C ASP A 166 24.57 16.44 6.91
N GLN A 167 24.71 17.40 6.01
CA GLN A 167 26.00 17.83 5.49
C GLN A 167 26.96 18.35 6.59
N GLU A 168 26.41 18.81 7.70
CA GLU A 168 27.17 19.30 8.87
C GLU A 168 27.50 18.16 9.86
N GLY A 169 27.07 16.93 9.56
CA GLY A 169 27.26 15.75 10.42
C GLY A 169 26.32 15.68 11.61
N LYS A 170 25.29 16.54 11.66
CA LYS A 170 24.26 16.52 12.70
C LYS A 170 23.28 15.40 12.42
N VAL A 171 23.09 14.54 13.43
CA VAL A 171 22.12 13.45 13.36
C VAL A 171 20.71 14.01 13.50
N HIS A 172 19.90 13.90 12.47
CA HIS A 172 18.47 14.16 12.52
C HIS A 172 17.77 12.85 12.92
N GLN A 173 16.91 12.88 13.92
CA GLN A 173 15.99 11.78 14.21
C GLN A 173 14.91 11.79 13.13
N ILE A 174 15.29 11.23 12.01
CA ILE A 174 14.49 11.26 10.82
C ILE A 174 13.47 10.17 10.95
N HIS A 175 12.25 10.52 10.67
CA HIS A 175 11.13 9.65 10.39
C HIS A 175 10.46 9.00 11.59
N GLN A 176 11.00 8.96 12.77
CA GLN A 176 10.34 8.26 13.89
C GLN A 176 9.71 6.91 13.45
N GLY A 177 10.32 6.22 12.49
CA GLY A 177 9.82 4.97 11.93
C GLY A 177 8.76 5.09 10.80
N TYR A 178 8.42 6.29 10.34
CA TYR A 178 7.47 6.50 9.21
C TYR A 178 8.05 6.18 7.83
N ARG A 179 9.02 5.34 7.77
CA ARG A 179 9.79 4.95 6.61
C ARG A 179 9.90 3.43 6.55
N ASN A 180 10.29 2.92 5.40
CA ASN A 180 10.54 1.51 5.15
C ASN A 180 9.27 0.65 5.26
N PHE A 181 8.72 0.32 4.13
CA PHE A 181 7.47 -0.44 3.99
C PHE A 181 7.70 -1.93 3.76
N GLU A 182 8.96 -2.35 3.59
CA GLU A 182 9.37 -3.72 3.35
C GLU A 182 9.55 -4.45 4.68
N ARG A 183 8.45 -4.88 5.30
CA ARG A 183 8.47 -5.40 6.67
C ARG A 183 8.18 -6.89 6.76
N LEU A 184 8.90 -7.52 7.69
CA LEU A 184 8.52 -8.83 8.20
C LEU A 184 7.37 -8.68 9.19
N TYR A 185 6.50 -9.66 9.23
CA TYR A 185 5.43 -9.71 10.20
C TYR A 185 5.95 -10.28 11.51
N LYS A 186 6.04 -9.45 12.55
CA LYS A 186 6.21 -9.92 13.91
C LYS A 186 4.88 -10.45 14.42
N ILE A 187 4.92 -11.60 15.06
CA ILE A 187 3.72 -12.23 15.61
C ILE A 187 3.71 -11.97 17.12
N TYR A 188 2.67 -11.30 17.58
CA TYR A 188 2.41 -11.03 18.98
C TYR A 188 1.16 -11.77 19.41
N ASN A 189 1.18 -12.44 20.58
CA ASN A 189 0.02 -13.20 21.08
C ASN A 189 -1.06 -12.28 21.68
N ALA A 190 -0.72 -11.02 21.94
CA ALA A 190 -1.65 -10.00 22.41
C ALA A 190 -1.14 -8.60 22.04
N PRO A 191 -2.03 -7.61 21.84
CA PRO A 191 -1.63 -6.21 21.64
C PRO A 191 -0.71 -5.67 22.74
N THR A 192 -0.87 -6.12 23.99
CA THR A 192 -0.04 -5.70 25.13
C THR A 192 1.42 -6.11 25.05
N GLU A 193 1.77 -7.07 24.21
CA GLU A 193 3.18 -7.43 23.95
C GLU A 193 3.88 -6.39 23.06
N ILE A 194 3.12 -5.56 22.35
CA ILE A 194 3.64 -4.47 21.52
C ILE A 194 3.94 -3.28 22.44
N THR A 195 5.20 -2.85 22.48
CA THR A 195 5.59 -1.72 23.33
C THR A 195 5.04 -0.39 22.81
N ASN A 196 4.76 0.57 23.70
CA ASN A 196 4.07 1.83 23.40
C ASN A 196 4.72 2.72 22.33
N ASN A 197 5.98 2.51 21.98
CA ASN A 197 6.68 3.27 20.96
C ASN A 197 6.77 2.52 19.62
N ARG A 198 6.14 1.35 19.52
CA ARG A 198 6.11 0.53 18.31
C ARG A 198 4.84 0.76 17.55
N PHE A 199 4.96 0.77 16.23
CA PHE A 199 3.83 0.84 15.30
C PHE A 199 4.16 0.09 14.01
N SER A 200 3.14 -0.22 13.24
CA SER A 200 3.24 -0.98 11.99
C SER A 200 2.76 -0.18 10.81
N VAL A 201 3.21 -0.55 9.62
CA VAL A 201 2.51 -0.20 8.38
C VAL A 201 1.20 -0.97 8.28
N SER A 202 0.26 -0.47 7.48
CA SER A 202 -0.95 -1.20 7.05
C SER A 202 -0.58 -2.17 5.89
N PRO A 203 -1.27 -3.30 5.73
CA PRO A 203 -2.34 -3.89 6.56
C PRO A 203 -1.82 -4.65 7.79
N VAL A 204 -2.66 -4.75 8.83
CA VAL A 204 -2.40 -5.56 10.02
C VAL A 204 -3.46 -6.63 10.15
N LEU A 205 -3.03 -7.89 10.34
CA LEU A 205 -3.94 -9.03 10.52
C LEU A 205 -4.04 -9.42 11.99
N PHE A 206 -5.26 -9.67 12.43
CA PHE A 206 -5.64 -10.11 13.77
C PHE A 206 -6.34 -11.47 13.67
N SER A 207 -5.78 -12.49 14.33
CA SER A 207 -6.36 -13.83 14.37
C SER A 207 -7.08 -14.05 15.67
N HIS A 208 -8.33 -14.55 15.60
CA HIS A 208 -9.08 -14.95 16.77
C HIS A 208 -8.43 -16.19 17.40
N PRO A 209 -8.29 -16.28 18.75
CA PRO A 209 -7.59 -17.40 19.39
C PRO A 209 -8.35 -18.72 19.31
N ASP A 210 -9.69 -18.70 19.35
CA ASP A 210 -10.54 -19.88 19.54
C ASP A 210 -11.36 -20.24 18.29
N THR A 211 -11.32 -19.42 17.25
CA THR A 211 -12.09 -19.61 16.00
C THR A 211 -11.20 -19.42 14.77
N SER A 212 -11.75 -19.69 13.57
CA SER A 212 -11.04 -19.43 12.31
C SER A 212 -11.03 -17.95 11.89
N TYR A 213 -11.74 -17.06 12.60
CA TYR A 213 -11.84 -15.66 12.19
C TYR A 213 -10.49 -14.96 12.08
N LYS A 214 -10.33 -14.28 10.95
CA LYS A 214 -9.26 -13.33 10.68
C LYS A 214 -9.88 -11.95 10.43
N ILE A 215 -9.33 -10.95 11.08
CA ILE A 215 -9.70 -9.55 10.87
C ILE A 215 -8.47 -8.84 10.32
N VAL A 216 -8.63 -8.13 9.20
CA VAL A 216 -7.55 -7.29 8.66
C VAL A 216 -7.99 -5.84 8.69
N VAL A 217 -7.17 -5.00 9.29
CA VAL A 217 -7.39 -3.55 9.30
C VAL A 217 -6.45 -2.91 8.30
N THR A 218 -7.03 -2.12 7.40
CA THR A 218 -6.32 -1.40 6.36
C THR A 218 -7.10 -0.15 5.93
N GLU A 219 -6.74 0.41 4.79
CA GLU A 219 -7.38 1.57 4.18
C GLU A 219 -7.54 1.43 2.68
N SER A 220 -8.36 2.29 2.08
CA SER A 220 -8.48 2.41 0.63
C SER A 220 -8.75 3.86 0.22
N ASP A 221 -8.46 4.17 -1.04
CA ASP A 221 -8.67 5.50 -1.64
C ASP A 221 -7.91 6.62 -0.90
N THR A 222 -6.65 6.33 -0.55
CA THR A 222 -5.78 7.26 0.16
C THR A 222 -5.24 8.31 -0.81
N TYR A 223 -5.91 9.47 -0.86
CA TYR A 223 -5.52 10.60 -1.68
C TYR A 223 -5.46 11.88 -0.88
N ASP A 224 -4.36 12.63 -1.03
CA ASP A 224 -4.12 13.91 -0.35
C ASP A 224 -4.35 13.82 1.17
N TYR A 225 -3.89 12.71 1.72
CA TYR A 225 -3.98 12.35 3.13
C TYR A 225 -2.86 11.38 3.47
N PRO A 226 -2.31 11.38 4.71
CA PRO A 226 -1.27 10.43 5.08
C PRO A 226 -1.80 9.00 5.16
N GLY A 227 -0.95 8.03 4.85
CA GLY A 227 -1.28 6.62 4.96
C GLY A 227 -1.38 6.12 6.39
N LEU A 228 -2.16 5.06 6.58
CA LEU A 228 -2.47 4.45 7.87
C LEU A 228 -1.29 3.64 8.41
N TYR A 229 -0.89 3.95 9.63
CA TYR A 229 -0.13 3.09 10.52
C TYR A 229 -1.02 2.63 11.68
N MET A 230 -0.58 1.61 12.41
CA MET A 230 -1.29 1.15 13.60
C MET A 230 -0.36 1.03 14.80
N GLU A 231 -0.87 1.37 15.98
CA GLU A 231 -0.19 1.21 17.25
C GLU A 231 -1.11 0.61 18.32
N GLN A 232 -0.51 0.07 19.36
CA GLN A 232 -1.21 -0.49 20.50
C GLN A 232 -1.96 0.61 21.27
N ASN A 233 -3.20 0.31 21.72
CA ASN A 233 -4.06 1.27 22.42
C ASN A 233 -4.69 0.70 23.72
N GLY A 234 -4.32 -0.51 24.13
CA GLY A 234 -4.85 -1.18 25.31
C GLY A 234 -4.81 -2.71 25.20
N PRO A 235 -5.32 -3.42 26.19
CA PRO A 235 -5.18 -4.89 26.25
C PRO A 235 -5.69 -5.62 25.02
N ASN A 236 -6.84 -5.22 24.48
CA ASN A 236 -7.45 -5.80 23.28
C ASN A 236 -7.76 -4.70 22.26
N SER A 237 -6.92 -3.67 22.19
CA SER A 237 -7.20 -2.47 21.42
C SER A 237 -6.00 -2.04 20.59
N MET A 238 -6.28 -1.69 19.35
CA MET A 238 -5.35 -1.01 18.44
C MET A 238 -5.96 0.30 17.97
N ARG A 239 -5.13 1.22 17.54
CA ARG A 239 -5.60 2.48 16.92
C ARG A 239 -4.75 2.87 15.73
N GLY A 240 -5.35 3.67 14.85
CA GLY A 240 -4.67 4.32 13.75
C GLY A 240 -3.65 5.35 14.24
N LYS A 241 -2.59 5.51 13.46
CA LYS A 241 -1.54 6.51 13.60
C LYS A 241 -1.16 7.03 12.23
N TRP A 242 -0.82 8.31 12.15
CA TRP A 242 -0.46 8.95 10.88
C TRP A 242 0.81 9.77 11.03
N ALA A 243 1.61 9.79 9.97
CA ALA A 243 2.73 10.70 9.87
C ALA A 243 2.22 12.15 9.84
N GLN A 244 2.78 12.99 10.68
CA GLN A 244 2.47 14.40 10.69
C GLN A 244 2.96 15.09 9.41
N TYR A 245 2.29 16.17 9.03
CA TYR A 245 2.61 16.95 7.85
C TYR A 245 4.07 17.44 7.88
N PRO A 246 4.85 17.31 6.80
CA PRO A 246 6.23 17.77 6.78
C PRO A 246 6.28 19.30 6.84
N LYS A 247 7.07 19.83 7.77
CA LYS A 247 7.33 21.27 7.93
C LYS A 247 8.60 21.67 7.21
N GLU A 248 9.66 20.91 7.42
CA GLU A 248 10.98 21.15 6.84
C GLU A 248 11.49 19.83 6.27
N VAL A 249 11.93 19.86 5.04
CA VAL A 249 12.51 18.74 4.32
C VAL A 249 13.93 19.10 3.96
N MET A 250 14.85 18.14 4.02
CA MET A 250 16.24 18.35 3.68
C MET A 250 16.38 18.82 2.23
N ASP A 251 17.19 19.85 2.02
CA ASP A 251 17.47 20.37 0.69
C ASP A 251 18.16 19.31 -0.17
N GLU A 252 17.84 19.34 -1.47
CA GLU A 252 18.46 18.49 -2.45
C GLU A 252 19.87 18.99 -2.74
N ASP A 253 20.87 18.15 -2.48
CA ASP A 253 22.26 18.43 -2.82
C ASP A 253 22.84 17.31 -3.68
N PRO A 254 22.90 17.50 -5.02
CA PRO A 254 23.45 16.50 -5.92
C PRO A 254 24.93 16.16 -5.68
N SER A 255 25.65 16.98 -4.92
CA SER A 255 27.05 16.71 -4.56
C SER A 255 27.20 15.78 -3.36
N ASN A 256 26.13 15.54 -2.61
CA ASN A 256 26.11 14.61 -1.49
C ASN A 256 26.16 13.16 -2.02
N PRO A 257 27.11 12.32 -1.61
CA PRO A 257 27.18 10.93 -2.05
C PRO A 257 25.95 10.10 -1.65
N ASN A 258 25.17 10.56 -0.65
CA ASN A 258 23.89 9.98 -0.26
C ASN A 258 22.69 10.80 -0.76
N TYR A 259 22.86 11.57 -1.81
CA TYR A 259 21.85 12.47 -2.38
C TYR A 259 20.49 11.77 -2.63
N TRP A 260 20.54 10.61 -3.24
CA TRP A 260 19.36 9.78 -3.52
C TRP A 260 18.57 9.39 -2.27
N TYR A 261 19.23 9.37 -1.12
CA TYR A 261 18.68 8.99 0.17
C TYR A 261 18.28 10.21 1.01
N SER A 262 19.01 11.30 0.93
CA SER A 262 18.79 12.50 1.76
C SER A 262 17.62 13.37 1.31
N ASN A 263 17.28 13.36 0.04
CA ASN A 263 16.30 14.27 -0.55
C ASN A 263 14.86 14.10 -0.10
N HIS A 264 14.57 13.03 0.63
CA HIS A 264 13.22 12.76 1.10
C HIS A 264 13.08 12.94 2.61
N LEU A 265 14.16 13.29 3.28
CA LEU A 265 14.20 13.33 4.73
C LEU A 265 13.39 14.50 5.25
N VAL A 266 12.43 14.22 6.12
CA VAL A 266 11.68 15.24 6.84
C VAL A 266 12.44 15.58 8.10
N ILE A 267 13.00 16.79 8.16
CA ILE A 267 13.80 17.29 9.28
C ILE A 267 12.89 17.64 10.46
N SER A 268 11.75 18.27 10.18
CA SER A 268 10.75 18.62 11.19
C SER A 268 9.34 18.48 10.64
N ARG A 269 8.38 18.25 11.54
CA ARG A 269 6.97 18.06 11.20
C ARG A 269 6.10 19.07 11.92
N GLU A 270 4.97 19.38 11.33
CA GLU A 270 3.92 20.17 11.95
C GLU A 270 3.22 19.38 13.06
N ASN A 271 2.36 20.04 13.83
CA ASN A 271 1.56 19.42 14.87
C ASN A 271 0.20 18.90 14.39
N TYR A 272 0.02 18.75 13.08
CA TYR A 272 -1.18 18.23 12.43
C TYR A 272 -0.79 17.18 11.37
N ILE A 273 -1.75 16.35 10.97
CA ILE A 273 -1.50 15.25 10.03
C ILE A 273 -1.81 15.60 8.59
N ALA A 274 -2.78 16.51 8.36
CA ALA A 274 -3.15 16.91 7.01
C ALA A 274 -3.65 18.36 6.96
N LYS A 275 -3.45 18.99 5.79
CA LYS A 275 -3.91 20.31 5.42
C LYS A 275 -4.49 20.22 4.00
N THR A 276 -5.80 20.43 3.86
CA THR A 276 -6.50 20.07 2.62
C THR A 276 -7.77 20.91 2.41
N GLU A 277 -8.39 20.79 1.24
CA GLU A 277 -9.68 21.41 0.96
C GLU A 277 -10.79 20.86 1.86
N GLY A 278 -11.67 21.75 2.34
CA GLY A 278 -12.76 21.38 3.23
C GLY A 278 -13.93 20.66 2.55
N ASN A 279 -14.02 20.71 1.23
CA ASN A 279 -14.99 19.95 0.45
C ASN A 279 -14.31 18.73 -0.17
N ARG A 280 -14.37 17.59 0.54
CA ARG A 280 -13.67 16.36 0.11
C ARG A 280 -14.27 15.10 0.69
N THR A 281 -13.85 13.96 0.12
CA THR A 281 -13.94 12.64 0.75
C THR A 281 -12.62 12.28 1.41
N PHE A 282 -12.68 11.64 2.60
CA PHE A 282 -11.53 11.09 3.30
C PHE A 282 -11.30 9.62 2.89
N PRO A 283 -10.12 9.06 3.14
CA PRO A 283 -9.86 7.65 2.85
C PRO A 283 -10.82 6.72 3.60
N TRP A 284 -11.09 5.57 3.01
CA TRP A 284 -11.82 4.50 3.68
C TRP A 284 -10.96 3.87 4.77
N ARG A 285 -11.54 3.64 5.94
CA ARG A 285 -11.04 2.69 6.93
C ARG A 285 -11.72 1.38 6.69
N VAL A 286 -10.92 0.33 6.48
CA VAL A 286 -11.39 -0.96 5.97
C VAL A 286 -11.13 -2.04 7.01
N ILE A 287 -12.16 -2.78 7.37
CA ILE A 287 -12.12 -3.91 8.27
C ILE A 287 -12.58 -5.14 7.49
N ILE A 288 -11.64 -5.91 6.97
CA ILE A 288 -11.90 -7.20 6.32
C ILE A 288 -12.16 -8.23 7.42
N VAL A 289 -13.16 -9.06 7.24
CA VAL A 289 -13.49 -10.18 8.14
C VAL A 289 -13.61 -11.43 7.31
N SER A 290 -12.85 -12.45 7.64
CA SER A 290 -12.89 -13.75 6.99
C SER A 290 -12.98 -14.87 8.01
N ASP A 291 -13.73 -15.92 7.72
CA ASP A 291 -13.83 -17.13 8.51
C ASP A 291 -12.94 -18.26 7.98
N ASP A 292 -12.25 -18.04 6.86
CA ASP A 292 -11.25 -18.95 6.31
C ASP A 292 -10.08 -18.21 5.64
N ASP A 293 -8.91 -18.83 5.62
CA ASP A 293 -7.70 -18.22 5.07
C ASP A 293 -7.72 -18.08 3.53
N LYS A 294 -8.46 -18.95 2.81
CA LYS A 294 -8.51 -18.91 1.34
C LYS A 294 -9.22 -17.66 0.85
N SER A 295 -10.27 -17.23 1.57
CA SER A 295 -11.05 -16.03 1.24
C SER A 295 -10.20 -14.77 1.33
N LEU A 296 -9.13 -14.76 2.13
CA LEU A 296 -8.20 -13.63 2.20
C LEU A 296 -7.44 -13.45 0.88
N LEU A 297 -6.89 -14.51 0.29
CA LEU A 297 -6.14 -14.40 -0.98
C LEU A 297 -6.96 -13.83 -2.14
N ASN A 298 -8.26 -14.06 -2.12
CA ASN A 298 -9.20 -13.61 -3.15
C ASN A 298 -9.97 -12.33 -2.77
N ASN A 299 -9.62 -11.72 -1.65
CA ASN A 299 -10.29 -10.50 -1.19
C ASN A 299 -9.88 -9.30 -2.06
N GLU A 300 -10.86 -8.59 -2.61
CA GLU A 300 -10.69 -7.42 -3.47
C GLU A 300 -11.37 -6.17 -2.88
N LEU A 301 -11.67 -6.17 -1.57
CA LEU A 301 -12.44 -5.09 -0.95
C LEU A 301 -11.74 -3.74 -1.06
N VAL A 302 -10.41 -3.71 -0.88
CA VAL A 302 -9.61 -2.49 -1.03
C VAL A 302 -9.71 -1.93 -2.45
N TYR A 303 -9.64 -2.80 -3.47
CA TYR A 303 -9.81 -2.42 -4.87
C TYR A 303 -11.24 -1.89 -5.12
N MET A 304 -12.29 -2.59 -4.67
CA MET A 304 -13.69 -2.19 -4.88
C MET A 304 -14.03 -0.84 -4.22
N LEU A 305 -13.41 -0.51 -3.10
CA LEU A 305 -13.63 0.76 -2.38
C LEU A 305 -12.92 1.97 -3.00
N ALA A 306 -11.89 1.73 -3.80
CA ALA A 306 -11.12 2.79 -4.43
C ALA A 306 -11.91 3.50 -5.54
N GLU A 307 -11.49 4.74 -5.84
CA GLU A 307 -12.05 5.51 -6.93
C GLU A 307 -11.93 4.77 -8.27
N PRO A 308 -12.97 4.75 -9.10
CA PRO A 308 -12.91 4.16 -10.43
C PRO A 308 -11.79 4.73 -11.29
N CYS A 309 -11.39 3.96 -12.31
CA CYS A 309 -10.36 4.36 -13.26
C CYS A 309 -10.60 5.75 -13.84
N ARG A 310 -9.58 6.61 -13.78
CA ARG A 310 -9.61 7.98 -14.31
C ARG A 310 -9.09 8.09 -15.75
N LEU A 311 -8.48 7.01 -16.26
CA LEU A 311 -7.92 7.02 -17.61
C LEU A 311 -9.02 6.79 -18.64
N THR A 312 -9.01 7.59 -19.70
CA THR A 312 -9.97 7.47 -20.80
C THR A 312 -9.62 6.36 -21.79
N ASP A 313 -8.35 5.99 -21.88
CA ASP A 313 -7.85 4.89 -22.70
C ASP A 313 -6.88 4.05 -21.85
N THR A 314 -7.19 2.78 -21.71
CA THR A 314 -6.39 1.80 -20.96
C THR A 314 -5.86 0.68 -21.88
N SER A 315 -6.17 0.71 -23.17
CA SER A 315 -5.82 -0.36 -24.14
C SER A 315 -4.30 -0.57 -24.32
N TRP A 316 -3.50 0.44 -23.97
CA TRP A 316 -2.04 0.39 -24.04
C TRP A 316 -1.39 -0.24 -22.80
N ILE A 317 -2.15 -0.39 -21.71
CA ILE A 317 -1.68 -1.00 -20.46
C ILE A 317 -1.62 -2.50 -20.66
N GLN A 318 -0.45 -3.07 -20.55
CA GLN A 318 -0.22 -4.49 -20.75
C GLN A 318 0.56 -5.05 -19.57
N PRO A 319 -0.08 -5.80 -18.66
CA PRO A 319 0.63 -6.68 -17.75
C PRO A 319 1.48 -7.70 -18.51
N GLY A 320 2.56 -8.18 -17.91
CA GLY A 320 3.45 -9.12 -18.56
C GLY A 320 4.62 -9.54 -17.68
N LYS A 321 5.53 -10.33 -18.22
CA LYS A 321 6.76 -10.73 -17.52
C LYS A 321 7.93 -9.85 -17.94
N SER A 322 8.88 -9.68 -17.05
CA SER A 322 10.09 -8.90 -17.30
C SER A 322 11.37 -9.69 -16.98
N ALA A 323 12.28 -9.73 -17.93
CA ALA A 323 13.67 -10.00 -17.62
C ALA A 323 14.23 -8.82 -16.82
N TRP A 324 15.19 -9.09 -15.93
CA TRP A 324 15.71 -8.11 -15.00
C TRP A 324 17.11 -8.53 -14.52
N GLU A 325 18.06 -7.61 -14.39
CA GLU A 325 19.45 -7.93 -14.11
C GLU A 325 19.89 -7.74 -12.66
N TRP A 326 19.11 -7.04 -11.85
CA TRP A 326 19.51 -6.60 -10.52
C TRP A 326 19.82 -7.76 -9.57
N TRP A 327 18.88 -8.71 -9.40
CA TRP A 327 19.01 -9.77 -8.41
C TRP A 327 20.24 -10.67 -8.63
N HIS A 328 20.54 -11.03 -9.85
CA HIS A 328 21.71 -11.87 -10.17
C HIS A 328 22.95 -11.04 -10.56
N LYS A 329 23.00 -9.75 -10.15
CA LYS A 329 24.15 -8.86 -10.35
C LYS A 329 24.57 -8.72 -11.83
N ALA A 330 23.63 -8.86 -12.76
CA ALA A 330 23.89 -8.85 -14.21
C ALA A 330 24.92 -9.91 -14.69
N VAL A 331 25.15 -10.95 -13.91
CA VAL A 331 26.12 -12.02 -14.24
C VAL A 331 25.49 -13.00 -15.23
N LEU A 332 26.14 -13.14 -16.37
CA LEU A 332 25.77 -14.10 -17.44
C LEU A 332 26.91 -15.11 -17.61
N GLU A 333 26.62 -16.38 -17.34
CA GLU A 333 27.61 -17.45 -17.47
C GLU A 333 27.79 -17.89 -18.93
N GLY A 334 29.05 -18.08 -19.36
CA GLY A 334 29.37 -18.63 -20.67
C GLY A 334 29.15 -17.72 -21.88
N VAL A 335 28.94 -16.40 -21.66
CA VAL A 335 28.90 -15.42 -22.73
C VAL A 335 30.32 -14.97 -23.11
N ASP A 336 30.49 -14.48 -24.34
CA ASP A 336 31.79 -14.05 -24.91
C ASP A 336 32.05 -12.52 -24.77
N PHE A 337 31.29 -11.86 -23.89
CA PHE A 337 31.43 -10.42 -23.59
C PHE A 337 31.40 -10.20 -22.06
N PRO A 338 31.92 -9.05 -21.59
CA PRO A 338 31.87 -8.70 -20.16
C PRO A 338 30.43 -8.61 -19.64
N SER A 339 30.16 -9.29 -18.51
CA SER A 339 28.89 -9.22 -17.77
C SER A 339 29.14 -8.88 -16.30
N GLY A 340 28.09 -8.69 -15.51
CA GLY A 340 28.16 -8.21 -14.12
C GLY A 340 27.85 -6.72 -13.96
N ASN A 341 27.58 -6.28 -12.72
CA ASN A 341 27.14 -4.91 -12.42
C ASN A 341 28.11 -3.82 -12.93
N ASN A 342 29.39 -4.11 -13.02
CA ASN A 342 30.41 -3.18 -13.52
C ASN A 342 30.49 -3.15 -15.06
N ASN A 343 29.69 -3.93 -15.76
CA ASN A 343 29.73 -4.12 -17.21
C ASN A 343 28.39 -3.86 -17.90
N LEU A 344 27.53 -3.04 -17.29
CA LEU A 344 26.23 -2.65 -17.87
C LEU A 344 26.47 -1.94 -19.21
N SER A 345 26.01 -2.55 -20.30
CA SER A 345 26.29 -2.09 -21.65
C SER A 345 25.17 -2.40 -22.62
N PHE A 346 25.17 -1.76 -23.78
CA PHE A 346 24.26 -2.10 -24.86
C PHE A 346 24.32 -3.58 -25.22
N GLN A 347 25.52 -4.19 -25.26
CA GLN A 347 25.68 -5.60 -25.63
C GLN A 347 25.03 -6.53 -24.60
N LEU A 348 25.20 -6.23 -23.31
CA LEU A 348 24.59 -6.98 -22.22
C LEU A 348 23.06 -6.89 -22.32
N TYR A 349 22.48 -5.71 -22.39
CA TYR A 349 21.02 -5.55 -22.46
C TYR A 349 20.42 -6.07 -23.77
N LYS A 350 21.19 -6.02 -24.86
CA LYS A 350 20.80 -6.65 -26.11
C LYS A 350 20.61 -8.17 -25.95
N TYR A 351 21.49 -8.81 -25.19
CA TYR A 351 21.38 -10.23 -24.89
C TYR A 351 20.07 -10.54 -24.12
N TYR A 352 19.72 -9.75 -23.09
CA TYR A 352 18.47 -9.90 -22.36
C TYR A 352 17.24 -9.69 -23.29
N VAL A 353 17.29 -8.70 -24.16
CA VAL A 353 16.20 -8.44 -25.12
C VAL A 353 16.04 -9.60 -26.09
N ASP A 354 17.14 -10.14 -26.63
CA ASP A 354 17.10 -11.29 -27.52
C ASP A 354 16.52 -12.52 -26.83
N TRP A 355 16.93 -12.78 -25.59
CA TRP A 355 16.45 -13.88 -24.78
C TRP A 355 14.96 -13.69 -24.43
N ALA A 356 14.55 -12.52 -23.97
CA ALA A 356 13.17 -12.20 -23.68
C ALA A 356 12.26 -12.41 -24.90
N SER A 357 12.68 -11.92 -26.06
CA SER A 357 11.97 -12.11 -27.33
C SER A 357 11.82 -13.58 -27.72
N GLN A 358 12.84 -14.40 -27.53
CA GLN A 358 12.82 -15.84 -27.85
C GLN A 358 11.84 -16.61 -26.96
N HIS A 359 11.61 -16.17 -25.75
CA HIS A 359 10.79 -16.86 -24.74
C HIS A 359 9.43 -16.18 -24.50
N GLY A 360 9.06 -15.19 -25.29
CA GLY A 360 7.75 -14.51 -25.18
C GLY A 360 7.63 -13.69 -23.89
N ILE A 361 8.75 -13.19 -23.35
CA ILE A 361 8.80 -12.28 -22.21
C ILE A 361 8.62 -10.85 -22.73
N GLU A 362 7.64 -10.15 -22.21
CA GLU A 362 7.15 -8.88 -22.76
C GLU A 362 8.06 -7.69 -22.48
N TYR A 363 8.81 -7.74 -21.37
CA TYR A 363 9.59 -6.60 -20.89
C TYR A 363 11.04 -6.97 -20.60
N MET A 364 11.90 -5.97 -20.68
CA MET A 364 13.21 -5.92 -20.04
C MET A 364 13.26 -4.66 -19.16
N THR A 365 13.47 -4.85 -17.88
CA THR A 365 13.67 -3.75 -16.92
C THR A 365 15.15 -3.53 -16.68
N LEU A 366 15.61 -2.33 -16.95
CA LEU A 366 16.97 -1.85 -16.64
C LEU A 366 16.94 -1.22 -15.25
N ASP A 367 17.62 -1.82 -14.30
CA ASP A 367 17.71 -1.34 -12.92
C ASP A 367 18.84 -0.29 -12.74
N ALA A 368 19.17 0.05 -11.51
CA ALA A 368 20.17 1.08 -11.20
C ALA A 368 21.49 0.87 -11.94
N GLY A 369 22.06 1.93 -12.50
CA GLY A 369 23.33 1.92 -13.24
C GLY A 369 23.21 1.90 -14.76
N TRP A 370 22.00 1.83 -15.31
CA TRP A 370 21.83 2.00 -16.76
C TRP A 370 22.28 3.38 -17.25
N SER A 371 22.61 3.51 -18.55
CA SER A 371 23.15 4.75 -19.13
C SER A 371 22.29 5.27 -20.27
N GLU A 372 22.10 6.59 -20.32
CA GLU A 372 21.45 7.28 -21.43
C GLU A 372 22.18 7.11 -22.77
N SER A 373 23.47 6.80 -22.74
CA SER A 373 24.29 6.70 -23.96
C SER A 373 23.80 5.64 -24.94
N TYR A 374 23.13 4.59 -24.47
CA TYR A 374 22.64 3.51 -25.31
C TYR A 374 21.12 3.31 -25.27
N ILE A 375 20.38 3.98 -24.37
CA ILE A 375 18.98 3.67 -24.14
C ILE A 375 18.11 3.83 -25.37
N ARG A 376 18.26 4.91 -26.14
CA ARG A 376 17.53 5.14 -27.39
C ARG A 376 17.77 3.99 -28.39
N THR A 377 19.01 3.59 -28.57
CA THR A 377 19.38 2.52 -29.49
C THR A 377 18.82 1.18 -29.02
N LEU A 378 18.85 0.93 -27.70
CA LEU A 378 18.29 -0.28 -27.10
C LEU A 378 16.77 -0.35 -27.26
N CYS A 379 16.03 0.75 -27.03
CA CYS A 379 14.58 0.81 -27.22
C CYS A 379 14.19 0.56 -28.69
N LEU A 380 14.93 1.13 -29.64
CA LEU A 380 14.71 0.86 -31.06
C LEU A 380 14.95 -0.62 -31.40
N TYR A 381 15.98 -1.22 -30.85
CA TYR A 381 16.26 -2.66 -31.01
C TYR A 381 15.18 -3.53 -30.39
N ALA A 382 14.83 -3.25 -29.12
CA ALA A 382 13.82 -3.99 -28.38
C ALA A 382 12.44 -3.96 -29.06
N LYS A 383 12.06 -2.81 -29.64
CA LYS A 383 10.83 -2.67 -30.43
C LYS A 383 10.80 -3.63 -31.61
N GLN A 384 11.93 -3.84 -32.31
CA GLN A 384 12.01 -4.81 -33.43
C GLN A 384 11.85 -6.26 -32.96
N LYS A 385 12.10 -6.50 -31.67
CA LYS A 385 12.02 -7.80 -31.01
C LYS A 385 10.70 -8.01 -30.26
N ASN A 386 9.78 -7.06 -30.30
CA ASN A 386 8.53 -7.03 -29.52
C ASN A 386 8.75 -7.06 -28.00
N VAL A 387 9.85 -6.52 -27.53
CA VAL A 387 10.16 -6.36 -26.10
C VAL A 387 10.07 -4.88 -25.74
N LYS A 388 9.45 -4.59 -24.62
CA LYS A 388 9.28 -3.23 -24.08
C LYS A 388 10.37 -2.97 -23.02
N ILE A 389 10.85 -1.73 -22.95
CA ILE A 389 11.87 -1.33 -22.00
C ILE A 389 11.23 -0.55 -20.85
N ILE A 390 11.52 -0.96 -19.63
CA ILE A 390 11.27 -0.22 -18.38
C ILE A 390 12.63 0.23 -17.84
N VAL A 391 12.72 1.45 -17.32
CA VAL A 391 13.94 1.97 -16.71
C VAL A 391 13.70 2.34 -15.26
N TRP A 392 14.68 2.04 -14.42
CA TRP A 392 14.71 2.42 -13.02
C TRP A 392 15.12 3.89 -12.86
N THR A 393 14.54 4.56 -11.88
CA THR A 393 14.94 5.88 -11.39
C THR A 393 14.47 6.06 -9.96
N TRP A 394 15.10 6.95 -9.21
CA TRP A 394 14.60 7.31 -7.89
C TRP A 394 13.62 8.47 -7.93
N ALA A 395 12.70 8.50 -6.98
CA ALA A 395 11.61 9.50 -6.92
C ALA A 395 12.15 10.94 -6.83
N SER A 396 13.28 11.17 -6.16
CA SER A 396 13.92 12.49 -6.08
C SER A 396 14.33 13.04 -7.45
N CYS A 397 14.87 12.20 -8.34
CA CYS A 397 15.31 12.62 -9.67
C CYS A 397 14.15 13.08 -10.57
N VAL A 398 12.95 12.59 -10.34
CA VAL A 398 11.77 12.92 -11.17
C VAL A 398 10.80 13.88 -10.49
N ARG A 399 10.95 14.15 -9.20
CA ARG A 399 10.01 14.94 -8.41
C ARG A 399 9.96 16.40 -8.84
N GLU A 400 11.09 17.05 -9.09
CA GLU A 400 11.13 18.47 -9.42
C GLU A 400 10.63 18.78 -10.82
N ASN A 401 11.07 17.99 -11.81
CA ASN A 401 10.73 18.17 -13.22
C ASN A 401 10.24 16.86 -13.85
N PRO A 402 9.16 16.26 -13.32
CA PRO A 402 8.69 14.94 -13.76
C PRO A 402 8.33 14.92 -15.24
N GLU A 403 7.76 16.00 -15.76
CA GLU A 403 7.30 16.09 -17.14
C GLU A 403 8.47 16.06 -18.14
N ASP A 404 9.56 16.76 -17.85
CA ASP A 404 10.73 16.78 -18.73
C ASP A 404 11.42 15.43 -18.77
N TRP A 405 11.55 14.76 -17.62
CA TRP A 405 12.09 13.41 -17.56
C TRP A 405 11.22 12.41 -18.32
N ILE A 406 9.89 12.44 -18.10
CA ILE A 406 8.94 11.53 -18.74
C ILE A 406 8.97 11.72 -20.27
N LYS A 407 8.92 12.96 -20.78
CA LYS A 407 9.03 13.25 -22.22
C LYS A 407 10.33 12.73 -22.80
N LYS A 408 11.44 12.97 -22.11
CA LYS A 408 12.75 12.49 -22.54
C LYS A 408 12.80 10.97 -22.65
N MET A 409 12.28 10.24 -21.64
CA MET A 409 12.21 8.79 -21.67
C MET A 409 11.28 8.28 -22.78
N LYS A 410 10.14 8.92 -22.94
CA LYS A 410 9.20 8.60 -24.03
C LYS A 410 9.83 8.80 -25.43
N ASP A 411 10.56 9.88 -25.61
CA ASP A 411 11.29 10.16 -26.86
C ASP A 411 12.39 9.15 -27.15
N TYR A 412 12.94 8.52 -26.13
CA TYR A 412 13.87 7.40 -26.29
C TYR A 412 13.18 6.09 -26.64
N GLY A 413 11.86 6.00 -26.43
CA GLY A 413 11.07 4.80 -26.67
C GLY A 413 10.87 3.93 -25.45
N VAL A 414 11.16 4.44 -24.24
CA VAL A 414 10.91 3.77 -22.97
C VAL A 414 9.39 3.60 -22.76
N SER A 415 8.98 2.44 -22.29
CA SER A 415 7.57 2.07 -22.11
C SER A 415 7.07 2.17 -20.68
N GLY A 416 7.98 2.27 -19.71
CA GLY A 416 7.63 2.35 -18.30
C GLY A 416 8.78 2.80 -17.41
N ALA A 417 8.45 3.11 -16.16
CA ALA A 417 9.40 3.52 -15.15
C ALA A 417 9.21 2.71 -13.85
N LYS A 418 10.31 2.15 -13.34
CA LYS A 418 10.44 1.66 -11.97
C LYS A 418 10.95 2.84 -11.14
N ILE A 419 10.05 3.44 -10.33
CA ILE A 419 10.35 4.63 -9.53
C ILE A 419 10.53 4.19 -8.07
N ASP A 420 11.71 4.43 -7.53
CA ASP A 420 12.15 3.90 -6.25
C ASP A 420 12.36 4.99 -5.20
N PHE A 421 12.46 4.59 -3.93
CA PHE A 421 12.76 5.44 -2.79
C PHE A 421 11.74 6.57 -2.55
N PHE A 422 10.43 6.25 -2.54
CA PHE A 422 9.43 7.19 -2.01
C PHE A 422 9.62 7.42 -0.53
N GLU A 423 9.92 6.38 0.24
CA GLU A 423 10.39 6.37 1.62
C GLU A 423 9.54 7.15 2.64
N ARG A 424 8.34 7.59 2.28
CA ARG A 424 7.45 8.41 3.11
C ARG A 424 6.00 8.01 2.90
N ASN A 425 5.19 8.21 3.95
CA ASN A 425 3.74 7.95 3.95
C ASN A 425 2.95 9.17 4.49
N ASP A 426 3.57 10.35 4.51
CA ASP A 426 2.86 11.60 4.82
C ASP A 426 2.04 12.09 3.62
N GLN A 427 1.16 13.05 3.87
CA GLN A 427 0.26 13.59 2.85
C GLN A 427 0.97 13.99 1.55
N ILE A 428 2.15 14.61 1.63
CA ILE A 428 2.88 15.09 0.45
C ILE A 428 3.40 13.92 -0.38
N ALA A 429 3.95 12.90 0.27
CA ALA A 429 4.44 11.71 -0.43
C ALA A 429 3.32 10.91 -1.10
N MET A 430 2.17 10.78 -0.43
CA MET A 430 0.99 10.13 -1.01
C MET A 430 0.47 10.88 -2.26
N ARG A 431 0.58 12.20 -2.26
CA ARG A 431 0.25 13.03 -3.43
C ARG A 431 1.22 12.79 -4.59
N TRP A 432 2.52 12.69 -4.32
CA TRP A 432 3.52 12.42 -5.37
C TRP A 432 3.23 11.13 -6.15
N GLY A 433 2.94 10.04 -5.46
CA GLY A 433 2.65 8.76 -6.12
C GLY A 433 1.49 8.90 -7.12
N ARG A 434 0.41 9.57 -6.71
CA ARG A 434 -0.74 9.81 -7.59
C ARG A 434 -0.41 10.72 -8.77
N ASP A 435 0.33 11.79 -8.54
CA ASP A 435 0.73 12.73 -9.59
C ASP A 435 1.66 12.07 -10.62
N PHE A 436 2.61 11.24 -10.18
CA PHE A 436 3.46 10.47 -11.09
C PHE A 436 2.65 9.47 -11.92
N ALA A 437 1.73 8.74 -11.28
CA ALA A 437 0.85 7.81 -11.98
C ALA A 437 0.08 8.49 -13.12
N GLN A 438 -0.55 9.63 -12.84
CA GLN A 438 -1.30 10.41 -13.84
C GLN A 438 -0.39 10.93 -14.96
N ARG A 439 0.80 11.46 -14.63
CA ARG A 439 1.74 11.99 -15.63
C ARG A 439 2.27 10.89 -16.53
N LEU A 440 2.68 9.75 -15.98
CA LEU A 440 3.10 8.59 -16.75
C LEU A 440 1.97 8.09 -17.67
N ALA A 441 0.73 8.03 -17.15
CA ALA A 441 -0.43 7.63 -17.95
C ALA A 441 -0.69 8.57 -19.13
N ASN A 442 -0.53 9.90 -18.95
CA ASN A 442 -0.67 10.88 -20.03
C ASN A 442 0.31 10.64 -21.18
N HIS A 443 1.42 9.98 -20.92
CA HIS A 443 2.43 9.58 -21.90
C HIS A 443 2.35 8.10 -22.27
N GLN A 444 1.31 7.38 -21.85
CA GLN A 444 1.16 5.94 -22.07
C GLN A 444 2.39 5.16 -21.60
N MET A 445 2.80 5.39 -20.37
CA MET A 445 3.89 4.68 -19.71
C MET A 445 3.39 3.97 -18.45
N VAL A 446 3.81 2.72 -18.27
CA VAL A 446 3.52 1.95 -17.06
C VAL A 446 4.45 2.39 -15.93
N ALA A 447 4.04 2.14 -14.70
CA ALA A 447 4.80 2.45 -13.50
C ALA A 447 4.93 1.22 -12.60
N LEU A 448 6.06 1.13 -11.91
CA LEU A 448 6.32 0.24 -10.79
C LEU A 448 6.88 1.11 -9.66
N PHE A 449 6.28 1.03 -8.48
CA PHE A 449 6.71 1.85 -7.34
C PHE A 449 7.46 0.99 -6.34
N HIS A 450 8.65 1.45 -5.94
CA HIS A 450 9.53 0.82 -4.96
C HIS A 450 9.83 1.77 -3.80
N GLY A 451 10.29 1.24 -2.66
CA GLY A 451 10.46 2.03 -1.45
C GLY A 451 9.19 2.81 -1.10
N CYS A 452 8.02 2.26 -1.35
CA CYS A 452 6.74 2.95 -1.38
C CYS A 452 5.73 2.38 -0.37
N PRO A 453 4.71 3.15 0.04
CA PRO A 453 3.56 2.63 0.76
C PRO A 453 2.79 1.58 -0.06
N VAL A 454 1.95 0.79 0.63
CA VAL A 454 1.03 -0.13 -0.03
C VAL A 454 0.07 0.60 -0.98
N PRO A 455 -0.44 -0.07 -2.04
CA PRO A 455 -1.28 0.57 -3.07
C PRO A 455 -2.54 1.25 -2.55
N ALA A 456 -3.20 0.70 -1.53
CA ALA A 456 -4.45 1.21 -0.97
C ALA A 456 -5.50 1.58 -2.04
N GLY A 457 -5.58 0.79 -3.12
CA GLY A 457 -6.55 0.95 -4.20
C GLY A 457 -6.18 1.91 -5.33
N ILE A 458 -5.05 2.62 -5.25
CA ILE A 458 -4.62 3.55 -6.31
C ILE A 458 -4.47 2.86 -7.68
N ASN A 459 -4.18 1.58 -7.71
CA ASN A 459 -4.10 0.74 -8.91
C ASN A 459 -5.44 0.55 -9.63
N ARG A 460 -6.60 0.78 -8.98
CA ARG A 460 -7.91 0.89 -9.66
C ARG A 460 -8.03 2.22 -10.38
N THR A 461 -7.66 3.31 -9.71
CA THR A 461 -7.75 4.67 -10.25
C THR A 461 -6.76 4.91 -11.38
N PHE A 462 -5.55 4.36 -11.23
CA PHE A 462 -4.45 4.44 -12.19
C PHE A 462 -3.90 3.04 -12.50
N PRO A 463 -4.57 2.26 -13.35
CA PRO A 463 -4.18 0.89 -13.67
C PRO A 463 -2.86 0.78 -14.45
N ASN A 464 -2.24 1.90 -14.81
CA ASN A 464 -0.89 1.93 -15.34
C ASN A 464 0.19 1.72 -14.28
N ILE A 465 -0.14 1.73 -12.97
CA ILE A 465 0.78 1.28 -11.93
C ILE A 465 0.59 -0.22 -11.78
N LEU A 466 1.57 -0.98 -12.25
CA LEU A 466 1.44 -2.43 -12.34
C LEU A 466 1.94 -3.18 -11.11
N ASN A 467 2.94 -2.65 -10.40
CA ASN A 467 3.43 -3.24 -9.16
C ASN A 467 3.79 -2.16 -8.13
N PHE A 468 3.74 -2.58 -6.86
CA PHE A 468 4.22 -1.81 -5.71
C PHE A 468 5.09 -2.74 -4.87
N GLU A 469 6.27 -2.32 -4.49
CA GLU A 469 7.07 -3.13 -3.60
C GLU A 469 6.34 -3.32 -2.26
N ALA A 470 6.54 -2.48 -1.29
CA ALA A 470 5.91 -2.55 0.05
C ALA A 470 5.82 -3.99 0.59
N VAL A 471 6.80 -4.81 0.27
CA VAL A 471 7.00 -6.20 0.66
C VAL A 471 8.49 -6.46 0.81
N ARG A 472 8.87 -7.37 1.69
CA ARG A 472 10.26 -7.81 1.77
C ARG A 472 10.55 -8.74 0.61
N GLY A 473 11.07 -8.17 -0.48
CA GLY A 473 11.31 -8.85 -1.75
C GLY A 473 12.58 -9.69 -1.80
N ALA A 474 12.75 -10.45 -2.89
CA ALA A 474 13.87 -11.38 -3.07
C ALA A 474 15.25 -10.73 -2.96
N GLU A 475 15.38 -9.42 -3.17
CA GLU A 475 16.67 -8.72 -3.01
C GLU A 475 17.23 -8.81 -1.58
N CYS A 476 16.37 -8.99 -0.57
CA CYS A 476 16.82 -9.16 0.82
C CYS A 476 17.67 -10.43 1.02
N ASN A 477 17.71 -11.34 0.06
CA ASN A 477 18.65 -12.45 0.03
C ASN A 477 20.14 -12.01 -0.01
N PHE A 478 20.39 -10.77 -0.42
CA PHE A 478 21.76 -10.23 -0.37
C PHE A 478 22.24 -9.99 1.06
N TRP A 479 21.35 -9.60 1.97
CA TRP A 479 21.74 -9.01 3.25
C TRP A 479 21.36 -9.84 4.47
N GLU A 480 20.37 -10.73 4.34
CA GLU A 480 19.80 -11.37 5.53
C GLU A 480 19.15 -12.73 5.26
N LYS A 481 18.81 -13.44 6.35
CA LYS A 481 18.23 -14.79 6.34
C LYS A 481 16.73 -14.80 6.62
N THR A 482 16.03 -13.73 6.33
CA THR A 482 14.63 -13.53 6.74
C THR A 482 13.61 -14.02 5.72
N LEU A 483 14.02 -14.22 4.46
CA LEU A 483 13.16 -14.73 3.40
C LEU A 483 13.08 -16.26 3.48
N THR A 484 12.34 -16.72 4.48
CA THR A 484 12.12 -18.17 4.69
C THR A 484 10.87 -18.66 3.96
N PRO A 485 10.73 -19.98 3.71
CA PRO A 485 9.49 -20.53 3.17
C PRO A 485 8.25 -20.21 4.00
N GLU A 486 8.38 -20.06 5.33
CA GLU A 486 7.28 -19.61 6.21
C GLU A 486 6.85 -18.18 5.89
N TYR A 487 7.80 -17.26 5.71
CA TYR A 487 7.48 -15.89 5.31
C TYR A 487 6.73 -15.86 3.97
N HIS A 488 7.19 -16.63 3.00
CA HIS A 488 6.58 -16.71 1.67
C HIS A 488 5.14 -17.25 1.69
N THR A 489 4.78 -18.04 2.69
CA THR A 489 3.42 -18.57 2.86
C THR A 489 2.54 -17.72 3.77
N GLN A 490 3.08 -16.70 4.42
CA GLN A 490 2.32 -15.80 5.32
C GLN A 490 1.94 -14.48 4.65
N PHE A 491 2.90 -13.81 4.01
CA PHE A 491 2.67 -12.45 3.55
C PHE A 491 1.54 -12.30 2.51
N PRO A 492 1.27 -13.26 1.59
CA PRO A 492 0.19 -13.08 0.61
C PRO A 492 -1.19 -12.93 1.25
N PHE A 493 -1.42 -13.59 2.37
CA PHE A 493 -2.69 -13.48 3.12
C PHE A 493 -2.88 -12.13 3.82
N ILE A 494 -1.88 -11.28 3.80
CA ILE A 494 -1.89 -9.97 4.44
C ILE A 494 -1.59 -8.89 3.40
N ARG A 495 -0.45 -8.94 2.71
CA ARG A 495 0.01 -7.92 1.79
C ARG A 495 -0.79 -7.86 0.49
N SER A 496 -1.13 -9.01 -0.11
CA SER A 496 -1.84 -9.04 -1.39
C SER A 496 -3.31 -8.60 -1.31
N LEU A 497 -3.84 -8.39 -0.10
CA LEU A 497 -5.18 -7.83 0.15
C LEU A 497 -5.31 -6.36 -0.29
N VAL A 498 -4.21 -5.64 -0.38
CA VAL A 498 -4.19 -4.21 -0.64
C VAL A 498 -3.73 -3.86 -2.06
N GLY A 499 -3.50 -4.85 -2.90
CA GLY A 499 -3.14 -4.73 -4.32
C GLY A 499 -1.79 -5.36 -4.66
N PRO A 500 -1.36 -5.27 -5.94
CA PRO A 500 -0.22 -6.03 -6.44
C PRO A 500 1.08 -5.72 -5.69
N GLU A 501 1.90 -6.77 -5.51
CA GLU A 501 3.22 -6.69 -4.91
C GLU A 501 4.34 -6.92 -5.92
N ASP A 502 5.56 -6.52 -5.56
CA ASP A 502 6.78 -6.75 -6.35
C ASP A 502 7.81 -7.52 -5.53
N TYR A 503 7.53 -8.82 -5.32
CA TYR A 503 8.43 -9.73 -4.60
C TYR A 503 9.66 -10.14 -5.41
N THR A 504 9.57 -10.18 -6.74
CA THR A 504 10.61 -10.61 -7.69
C THR A 504 11.06 -12.07 -7.52
N PRO A 505 10.15 -13.06 -7.68
CA PRO A 505 10.47 -14.49 -7.54
C PRO A 505 11.27 -15.06 -8.72
N GLY A 506 11.59 -16.36 -8.64
CA GLY A 506 12.09 -17.14 -9.76
C GLY A 506 13.55 -17.56 -9.65
N SER A 507 14.15 -17.50 -8.47
CA SER A 507 15.51 -17.98 -8.26
C SER A 507 15.64 -19.48 -8.59
N MET A 508 16.67 -19.82 -9.37
CA MET A 508 17.06 -21.19 -9.65
C MET A 508 18.22 -21.67 -8.78
N ARG A 509 18.74 -20.79 -7.91
CA ARG A 509 19.91 -20.99 -7.03
C ARG A 509 19.46 -21.33 -5.60
N ASN A 510 18.58 -22.32 -5.50
CA ASN A 510 17.95 -22.71 -4.25
C ASN A 510 18.87 -23.59 -3.40
N VAL A 511 18.83 -23.34 -2.08
CA VAL A 511 19.56 -24.11 -1.07
C VAL A 511 18.66 -24.36 0.14
N THR A 512 19.09 -25.27 1.03
CA THR A 512 18.42 -25.46 2.33
C THR A 512 18.65 -24.25 3.24
N GLN A 513 17.85 -24.14 4.29
CA GLN A 513 17.98 -23.05 5.26
C GLN A 513 19.36 -23.05 5.95
N GLU A 514 19.93 -24.24 6.20
CA GLU A 514 21.24 -24.40 6.82
C GLU A 514 22.38 -23.96 5.89
N GLU A 515 22.22 -24.19 4.59
CA GLU A 515 23.23 -23.86 3.57
C GLU A 515 23.15 -22.39 3.14
N PHE A 516 22.03 -21.73 3.38
CA PHE A 516 21.82 -20.35 2.95
C PHE A 516 22.77 -19.38 3.64
N GLN A 517 23.46 -18.57 2.84
CA GLN A 517 24.29 -17.46 3.29
C GLN A 517 23.95 -16.20 2.48
N PRO A 518 23.67 -15.06 3.13
CA PRO A 518 23.56 -13.79 2.43
C PRO A 518 24.87 -13.48 1.69
N ILE A 519 24.76 -13.07 0.44
CA ILE A 519 25.92 -12.72 -0.40
C ILE A 519 25.64 -11.39 -1.08
N ASP A 520 26.39 -10.35 -0.67
CA ASP A 520 26.40 -9.06 -1.34
C ASP A 520 27.81 -8.77 -1.84
N LYS A 521 28.18 -9.43 -2.91
CA LYS A 521 29.48 -9.26 -3.61
C LYS A 521 29.23 -9.01 -5.08
N ASP A 522 30.00 -8.13 -5.66
CA ASP A 522 30.02 -7.96 -7.11
C ASP A 522 30.31 -9.31 -7.79
N ASP A 523 29.68 -9.51 -8.94
CA ASP A 523 29.84 -10.71 -9.77
C ASP A 523 29.51 -12.05 -9.09
N THR A 524 28.77 -12.01 -7.98
CA THR A 524 28.32 -13.22 -7.28
C THR A 524 26.79 -13.15 -7.10
N PRO A 525 25.99 -13.85 -7.91
CA PRO A 525 24.55 -13.94 -7.69
C PRO A 525 24.21 -14.50 -6.30
N PRO A 526 23.15 -14.05 -5.65
CA PRO A 526 22.71 -14.58 -4.38
C PRO A 526 22.10 -15.98 -4.54
N MET A 527 21.70 -16.58 -3.45
CA MET A 527 20.92 -17.79 -3.38
C MET A 527 19.59 -17.53 -2.69
N SER A 528 18.62 -18.45 -2.80
CA SER A 528 17.34 -18.41 -2.11
C SER A 528 17.08 -19.68 -1.33
N MET A 529 16.29 -19.58 -0.25
CA MET A 529 15.89 -20.76 0.54
C MET A 529 14.70 -21.46 -0.12
N GLY A 530 14.73 -22.80 -0.08
CA GLY A 530 13.62 -23.62 -0.56
C GLY A 530 13.94 -24.40 -1.83
N THR A 531 12.96 -24.48 -2.72
CA THR A 531 13.08 -25.28 -3.97
C THR A 531 12.63 -24.47 -5.17
N ARG A 532 13.07 -24.88 -6.38
CA ARG A 532 12.60 -24.28 -7.64
C ARG A 532 11.07 -24.37 -7.78
N ALA A 533 10.47 -25.49 -7.34
CA ALA A 533 9.02 -25.63 -7.36
C ALA A 533 8.32 -24.59 -6.47
N HIS A 534 8.91 -24.27 -5.31
CA HIS A 534 8.42 -23.19 -4.43
C HIS A 534 8.50 -21.84 -5.15
N GLU A 535 9.63 -21.52 -5.76
CA GLU A 535 9.79 -20.27 -6.54
C GLU A 535 8.77 -20.16 -7.68
N LEU A 536 8.51 -21.26 -8.40
CA LEU A 536 7.51 -21.27 -9.48
C LEU A 536 6.09 -21.09 -8.96
N SER A 537 5.77 -21.58 -7.76
CA SER A 537 4.44 -21.42 -7.17
C SER A 537 4.11 -19.95 -6.87
N MET A 538 5.11 -19.10 -6.64
CA MET A 538 4.93 -17.68 -6.37
C MET A 538 4.33 -16.93 -7.58
N TYR A 539 4.61 -17.37 -8.82
CA TYR A 539 3.98 -16.80 -10.02
C TYR A 539 2.49 -17.10 -10.14
N VAL A 540 1.99 -18.05 -9.36
CA VAL A 540 0.55 -18.40 -9.33
C VAL A 540 -0.16 -17.75 -8.14
N ILE A 541 0.52 -17.65 -7.00
CA ILE A 541 -0.08 -17.20 -5.74
C ILE A 541 0.03 -15.69 -5.55
N TYR A 542 1.16 -15.08 -5.95
CA TYR A 542 1.41 -13.66 -5.73
C TYR A 542 0.71 -12.79 -6.77
N ASP A 543 0.15 -11.67 -6.33
CA ASP A 543 -0.50 -10.71 -7.20
C ASP A 543 0.55 -9.76 -7.80
N GLN A 544 1.09 -10.12 -8.94
CA GLN A 544 2.16 -9.37 -9.63
C GLN A 544 1.75 -9.15 -11.09
N TRP A 545 1.50 -7.91 -11.47
CA TRP A 545 1.07 -7.60 -12.84
C TRP A 545 2.27 -7.36 -13.79
N ILE A 546 3.45 -7.13 -13.21
CA ILE A 546 4.74 -7.39 -13.85
C ILE A 546 5.40 -8.54 -13.09
N GLY A 547 5.49 -9.70 -13.74
CA GLY A 547 6.15 -10.88 -13.19
C GLY A 547 7.65 -10.84 -13.48
N TYR A 548 8.46 -10.37 -12.54
CA TYR A 548 9.91 -10.39 -12.71
C TYR A 548 10.46 -11.81 -12.70
N LEU A 549 11.41 -12.05 -13.62
CA LEU A 549 12.26 -13.25 -13.60
C LEU A 549 13.60 -12.83 -12.96
N CYS A 550 13.79 -13.14 -11.67
CA CYS A 550 14.93 -12.61 -10.92
C CYS A 550 16.28 -13.24 -11.27
N ASP A 551 16.30 -14.48 -11.77
CA ASP A 551 17.57 -15.14 -12.14
C ASP A 551 18.00 -14.81 -13.58
N SER A 552 19.21 -15.19 -13.93
CA SER A 552 19.80 -14.86 -15.24
C SER A 552 19.22 -15.70 -16.37
N PRO A 553 19.18 -15.16 -17.61
CA PRO A 553 18.88 -15.93 -18.80
C PRO A 553 19.71 -17.21 -18.92
N THR A 554 21.00 -17.15 -18.60
CA THR A 554 21.91 -18.30 -18.70
C THR A 554 21.61 -19.36 -17.65
N GLU A 555 21.10 -18.99 -16.48
CA GLU A 555 20.67 -19.93 -15.46
C GLU A 555 19.34 -20.60 -15.87
N TYR A 556 18.35 -19.85 -16.31
CA TYR A 556 17.08 -20.41 -16.79
C TYR A 556 17.26 -21.39 -17.97
N ASN A 557 18.21 -21.12 -18.86
CA ASN A 557 18.50 -22.00 -20.01
C ASN A 557 18.96 -23.42 -19.59
N LYS A 558 19.43 -23.59 -18.34
CA LYS A 558 19.79 -24.92 -17.79
C LYS A 558 18.55 -25.78 -17.48
N TYR A 559 17.36 -25.18 -17.42
CA TYR A 559 16.09 -25.80 -17.01
C TYR A 559 14.97 -25.56 -18.03
N PRO A 560 14.97 -26.22 -19.21
CA PRO A 560 14.01 -25.94 -20.28
C PRO A 560 12.54 -26.10 -19.88
N ASP A 561 12.21 -27.06 -19.01
CA ASP A 561 10.83 -27.30 -18.54
C ASP A 561 10.35 -26.14 -17.65
N ILE A 562 11.21 -25.62 -16.79
CA ILE A 562 10.94 -24.45 -15.95
C ILE A 562 10.77 -23.21 -16.83
N LEU A 563 11.65 -23.01 -17.79
CA LEU A 563 11.57 -21.90 -18.72
C LEU A 563 10.28 -21.94 -19.55
N SER A 564 9.86 -23.14 -19.98
CA SER A 564 8.56 -23.32 -20.64
C SER A 564 7.39 -22.91 -19.75
N PHE A 565 7.39 -23.28 -18.48
CA PHE A 565 6.39 -22.85 -17.52
C PHE A 565 6.41 -21.31 -17.35
N LEU A 566 7.57 -20.72 -17.09
CA LEU A 566 7.73 -19.27 -16.93
C LEU A 566 7.30 -18.48 -18.18
N SER A 567 7.50 -19.04 -19.36
CA SER A 567 7.06 -18.42 -20.62
C SER A 567 5.54 -18.40 -20.77
N THR A 568 4.83 -19.35 -20.16
CA THR A 568 3.38 -19.56 -20.37
C THR A 568 2.49 -19.17 -19.21
N VAL A 569 3.01 -19.16 -17.96
CA VAL A 569 2.20 -18.73 -16.80
C VAL A 569 1.75 -17.28 -16.97
N PRO A 570 0.45 -16.99 -16.79
CA PRO A 570 -0.04 -15.61 -16.89
C PRO A 570 0.33 -14.80 -15.65
N VAL A 571 0.27 -13.46 -15.75
CA VAL A 571 0.43 -12.52 -14.63
C VAL A 571 -0.89 -11.88 -14.22
N VAL A 572 -1.93 -12.05 -15.03
CA VAL A 572 -3.32 -11.66 -14.73
C VAL A 572 -4.23 -12.83 -15.05
N TRP A 573 -5.32 -12.93 -14.33
CA TRP A 573 -6.18 -14.10 -14.37
C TRP A 573 -7.62 -13.72 -14.71
N ASP A 574 -8.36 -14.65 -15.29
CA ASP A 574 -9.80 -14.48 -15.50
C ASP A 574 -10.59 -14.79 -14.22
N LYS A 575 -10.07 -15.71 -13.41
CA LYS A 575 -10.57 -16.11 -12.09
C LYS A 575 -9.51 -16.93 -11.34
#